data_fe5c27b8b8671c26db80104d9ef954fe
#
_entry.id   fe5c27b8b8671c26db80104d9ef954fe
#
_cell.length_a   1.000
_cell.length_b   1.000
_cell.length_c   1.000
_cell.angle_alpha   90.00
_cell.angle_beta   90.00
_cell.angle_gamma   90.00
#
_symmetry.space_group_name_H-M   'P 1'
#
loop_
_entity.id
_entity.type
_entity.pdbx_description
1 polymer ?
#
loop_
_entity_poly.entity_id
_entity_poly.type
_entity_poly.pdbx_seq_one_letter_code
_entity_poly.pdbx_strand_id
1 'polypeptide(L)'
;MLIGQAPGVKEPVLARPFAWTAGRTLFGWFDQFCGLDEAEVRSRIYFAAVCRCFPGKNMTGGDRVPAPDEIRNCSAWMNDEFEILRPQLVIAVGKLAISQFIVVNKLDEVIGRTYQLRRERCAFDLIPLPHPSGASPWHRIPPGKALMERALRLISVHPALEALKR
;
A
#
# COMPACT_ATOMS: atom_id res chain seq x y z
N MET A 1 -9.03 -1.92 0.73
CA MET A 1 -7.89 -2.86 0.80
C MET A 1 -6.59 -2.09 0.65
N LEU A 2 -5.58 -2.36 1.48
CA LEU A 2 -4.25 -1.75 1.39
C LEU A 2 -3.22 -2.84 1.08
N ILE A 3 -2.37 -2.62 0.08
CA ILE A 3 -1.42 -3.62 -0.41
C ILE A 3 0.00 -3.08 -0.30
N GLY A 4 0.83 -3.72 0.52
CA GLY A 4 2.26 -3.45 0.65
C GLY A 4 3.12 -4.36 -0.22
N GLN A 5 4.44 -4.22 -0.11
CA GLN A 5 5.41 -5.04 -0.85
C GLN A 5 5.51 -6.46 -0.26
N ALA A 6 5.92 -6.57 0.97
CA ALA A 6 6.17 -7.80 1.72
C ALA A 6 6.32 -7.45 3.21
N PRO A 7 6.20 -8.42 4.14
CA PRO A 7 6.58 -8.21 5.51
C PRO A 7 8.05 -7.80 5.65
N GLY A 8 8.36 -6.88 6.55
CA GLY A 8 9.71 -6.59 6.98
C GLY A 8 10.17 -7.56 8.08
N VAL A 9 11.38 -7.38 8.59
CA VAL A 9 11.99 -8.27 9.59
C VAL A 9 11.21 -8.32 10.92
N LYS A 10 10.46 -7.29 11.26
CA LYS A 10 9.72 -7.19 12.54
C LYS A 10 8.30 -7.73 12.49
N GLU A 11 7.67 -7.72 11.30
CA GLU A 11 6.28 -8.13 11.14
C GLU A 11 6.01 -9.59 11.53
N PRO A 12 6.86 -10.58 11.23
CA PRO A 12 6.64 -11.95 11.69
C PRO A 12 6.63 -12.11 13.21
N VAL A 13 7.44 -11.30 13.92
CA VAL A 13 7.51 -11.32 15.39
C VAL A 13 6.30 -10.61 16.00
N LEU A 14 5.90 -9.49 15.43
CA LEU A 14 4.81 -8.66 15.93
C LEU A 14 3.43 -9.12 15.43
N ALA A 15 3.40 -10.12 14.53
CA ALA A 15 2.22 -10.76 13.97
C ALA A 15 1.19 -9.78 13.39
N ARG A 16 1.64 -8.64 12.85
CA ARG A 16 0.77 -7.64 12.23
C ARG A 16 1.49 -6.86 11.14
N PRO A 17 0.81 -6.48 10.03
CA PRO A 17 1.40 -5.72 8.95
C PRO A 17 1.73 -4.28 9.39
N PHE A 18 2.74 -3.68 8.79
CA PHE A 18 3.18 -2.31 9.08
C PHE A 18 3.40 -2.07 10.60
N ALA A 19 4.04 -3.01 11.27
CA ALA A 19 4.20 -2.99 12.73
C ALA A 19 5.35 -2.11 13.23
N TRP A 20 6.18 -1.56 12.34
CA TRP A 20 7.40 -0.83 12.70
C TRP A 20 7.41 0.61 12.15
N THR A 21 8.59 1.17 11.87
CA THR A 21 8.77 2.58 11.48
C THR A 21 7.96 3.02 10.26
N ALA A 22 7.85 2.17 9.24
CA ALA A 22 7.03 2.42 8.07
C ALA A 22 5.55 2.55 8.44
N GLY A 23 5.07 1.72 9.36
CA GLY A 23 3.69 1.80 9.86
C GLY A 23 3.40 3.09 10.59
N ARG A 24 4.28 3.55 11.47
CA ARG A 24 4.10 4.85 12.14
C ARG A 24 3.90 6.01 11.14
N THR A 25 4.68 6.01 10.07
CA THR A 25 4.53 7.03 9.02
C THR A 25 3.20 6.87 8.28
N LEU A 26 2.85 5.63 7.89
CA LEU A 26 1.61 5.32 7.17
C LEU A 26 0.37 5.71 7.98
N PHE A 27 0.29 5.27 9.23
CA PHE A 27 -0.85 5.58 10.10
C PHE A 27 -0.91 7.07 10.45
N GLY A 28 0.22 7.75 10.62
CA GLY A 28 0.26 9.20 10.75
C GLY A 28 -0.31 9.94 9.54
N TRP A 29 -0.13 9.41 8.32
CA TRP A 29 -0.79 9.96 7.14
C TRP A 29 -2.30 9.76 7.17
N PHE A 30 -2.78 8.58 7.58
CA PHE A 30 -4.22 8.31 7.70
C PHE A 30 -4.87 9.18 8.77
N ASP A 31 -4.24 9.35 9.92
CA ASP A 31 -4.71 10.23 10.98
C ASP A 31 -4.82 11.68 10.47
N GLN A 32 -3.74 12.21 9.92
CA GLN A 32 -3.67 13.59 9.45
C GLN A 32 -4.65 13.93 8.32
N PHE A 33 -4.81 13.03 7.33
CA PHE A 33 -5.57 13.32 6.10
C PHE A 33 -6.93 12.67 6.04
N CYS A 34 -7.12 11.56 6.73
CA CYS A 34 -8.36 10.79 6.70
C CYS A 34 -9.13 10.86 8.04
N GLY A 35 -8.50 11.36 9.10
CA GLY A 35 -9.09 11.37 10.44
C GLY A 35 -9.31 9.98 11.00
N LEU A 36 -8.45 9.02 10.66
CA LEU A 36 -8.50 7.64 11.13
C LEU A 36 -7.18 7.30 11.82
N ASP A 37 -7.23 6.98 13.10
CA ASP A 37 -6.07 6.52 13.85
C ASP A 37 -5.63 5.10 13.46
N GLU A 38 -4.51 4.62 14.01
CA GLU A 38 -3.98 3.29 13.71
C GLU A 38 -4.98 2.18 14.04
N ALA A 39 -5.72 2.28 15.15
CA ALA A 39 -6.66 1.25 15.58
C ALA A 39 -7.87 1.19 14.62
N GLU A 40 -8.38 2.34 14.22
CA GLU A 40 -9.45 2.46 13.24
C GLU A 40 -9.05 1.95 11.86
N VAL A 41 -7.85 2.34 11.37
CA VAL A 41 -7.34 1.84 10.09
C VAL A 41 -7.20 0.32 10.13
N ARG A 42 -6.66 -0.24 11.20
CA ARG A 42 -6.48 -1.69 11.33
C ARG A 42 -7.79 -2.47 11.45
N SER A 43 -8.81 -1.90 12.08
CA SER A 43 -10.11 -2.55 12.24
C SER A 43 -10.97 -2.50 10.97
N ARG A 44 -10.74 -1.53 10.08
CA ARG A 44 -11.63 -1.23 8.95
C ARG A 44 -11.00 -1.50 7.57
N ILE A 45 -9.68 -1.57 7.49
CA ILE A 45 -8.97 -1.76 6.22
C ILE A 45 -8.25 -3.12 6.22
N TYR A 46 -8.53 -3.94 5.23
CA TYR A 46 -7.81 -5.19 5.02
C TYR A 46 -6.39 -4.93 4.49
N PHE A 47 -5.39 -5.50 5.12
CA PHE A 47 -3.99 -5.40 4.75
C PHE A 47 -3.51 -6.64 4.01
N ALA A 48 -3.00 -6.44 2.82
CA ALA A 48 -2.36 -7.45 1.99
C ALA A 48 -0.91 -7.08 1.65
N ALA A 49 -0.21 -8.00 1.03
CA ALA A 49 1.12 -7.76 0.48
C ALA A 49 1.33 -8.56 -0.81
N VAL A 50 2.19 -8.06 -1.71
CA VAL A 50 2.57 -8.76 -2.94
C VAL A 50 3.22 -10.11 -2.62
N CYS A 51 4.13 -10.13 -1.62
CA CYS A 51 4.69 -11.36 -1.07
C CYS A 51 4.33 -11.52 0.40
N ARG A 52 4.09 -12.77 0.84
CA ARG A 52 3.62 -13.09 2.20
C ARG A 52 4.73 -13.34 3.20
N CYS A 53 5.94 -13.58 2.72
CA CYS A 53 7.12 -13.85 3.54
C CYS A 53 8.10 -12.69 3.48
N PHE A 54 8.88 -12.53 4.55
CA PHE A 54 9.99 -11.59 4.56
C PHE A 54 11.04 -12.03 3.53
N PRO A 55 11.37 -11.21 2.52
CA PRO A 55 12.25 -11.61 1.43
C PRO A 55 13.74 -11.64 1.82
N GLY A 56 14.09 -11.22 3.03
CA GLY A 56 15.46 -11.06 3.47
C GLY A 56 15.98 -9.64 3.31
N LYS A 57 17.25 -9.43 3.68
CA LYS A 57 17.93 -8.14 3.57
C LYS A 57 18.80 -8.07 2.32
N ASN A 58 18.98 -6.88 1.80
CA ASN A 58 19.97 -6.60 0.78
C ASN A 58 21.37 -6.38 1.39
N MET A 59 22.39 -6.24 0.56
CA MET A 59 23.78 -6.06 0.99
C MET A 59 24.01 -4.77 1.80
N THR A 60 23.13 -3.78 1.68
CA THR A 60 23.22 -2.50 2.42
C THR A 60 22.40 -2.50 3.71
N GLY A 61 21.81 -3.64 4.09
CA GLY A 61 21.06 -3.82 5.34
C GLY A 61 19.58 -3.45 5.29
N GLY A 62 19.08 -2.87 4.20
CA GLY A 62 17.65 -2.66 3.96
C GLY A 62 16.92 -3.95 3.57
N ASP A 63 15.59 -3.93 3.64
CA ASP A 63 14.81 -5.07 3.18
C ASP A 63 14.91 -5.20 1.65
N ARG A 64 15.11 -6.43 1.18
CA ARG A 64 15.22 -6.75 -0.24
C ARG A 64 13.84 -6.65 -0.92
N VAL A 65 13.82 -6.20 -2.15
CA VAL A 65 12.63 -6.35 -2.99
C VAL A 65 12.47 -7.82 -3.36
N PRO A 66 11.26 -8.41 -3.24
CA PRO A 66 11.02 -9.79 -3.67
C PRO A 66 11.42 -10.04 -5.11
N ALA A 67 11.97 -11.21 -5.38
CA ALA A 67 12.35 -11.64 -6.73
C ALA A 67 11.09 -12.02 -7.55
N PRO A 68 11.18 -12.05 -8.90
CA PRO A 68 10.02 -12.35 -9.74
C PRO A 68 9.37 -13.71 -9.48
N ASP A 69 10.14 -14.73 -9.11
CA ASP A 69 9.65 -16.06 -8.74
C ASP A 69 8.90 -16.05 -7.40
N GLU A 70 9.40 -15.31 -6.40
CA GLU A 70 8.71 -15.12 -5.13
C GLU A 70 7.35 -14.42 -5.33
N ILE A 71 7.31 -13.41 -6.21
CA ILE A 71 6.07 -12.71 -6.57
C ILE A 71 5.09 -13.68 -7.24
N ARG A 72 5.55 -14.48 -8.21
CA ARG A 72 4.70 -15.48 -8.89
C ARG A 72 4.14 -16.50 -7.91
N ASN A 73 4.97 -17.01 -7.00
CA ASN A 73 4.55 -18.00 -6.00
C ASN A 73 3.49 -17.46 -5.03
N CYS A 74 3.51 -16.13 -4.77
CA CYS A 74 2.52 -15.48 -3.91
C CYS A 74 1.28 -14.96 -4.65
N SER A 75 1.25 -14.97 -5.98
CA SER A 75 0.21 -14.29 -6.78
C SER A 75 -1.20 -14.87 -6.56
N ALA A 76 -1.32 -16.18 -6.29
CA ALA A 76 -2.59 -16.85 -6.02
C ALA A 76 -3.31 -16.20 -4.82
N TRP A 77 -2.60 -15.89 -3.74
CA TRP A 77 -3.18 -15.26 -2.56
C TRP A 77 -3.87 -13.93 -2.86
N MET A 78 -3.25 -13.10 -3.70
CA MET A 78 -3.86 -11.83 -4.09
C MET A 78 -5.09 -12.04 -4.97
N ASN A 79 -5.11 -13.05 -5.84
CA ASN A 79 -6.28 -13.38 -6.65
C ASN A 79 -7.45 -13.80 -5.76
N ASP A 80 -7.21 -14.71 -4.82
CA ASP A 80 -8.24 -15.19 -3.88
C ASP A 80 -8.79 -14.04 -3.03
N GLU A 81 -7.92 -13.13 -2.56
CA GLU A 81 -8.34 -11.95 -1.81
C GLU A 81 -9.24 -11.01 -2.63
N PHE A 82 -8.92 -10.78 -3.91
CA PHE A 82 -9.78 -9.98 -4.79
C PHE A 82 -11.12 -10.66 -5.07
N GLU A 83 -11.14 -11.96 -5.23
CA GLU A 83 -12.38 -12.72 -5.44
C GLU A 83 -13.30 -12.68 -4.21
N ILE A 84 -12.73 -12.87 -3.01
CA ILE A 84 -13.46 -12.93 -1.75
C ILE A 84 -13.91 -11.53 -1.30
N LEU A 85 -13.00 -10.56 -1.29
CA LEU A 85 -13.23 -9.24 -0.68
C LEU A 85 -13.90 -8.25 -1.64
N ARG A 86 -13.70 -8.40 -2.94
CA ARG A 86 -14.20 -7.48 -4.00
C ARG A 86 -14.03 -6.01 -3.62
N PRO A 87 -12.78 -5.56 -3.37
CA PRO A 87 -12.53 -4.22 -2.85
C PRO A 87 -13.00 -3.15 -3.84
N GLN A 88 -13.67 -2.11 -3.36
CA GLN A 88 -14.02 -0.93 -4.15
C GLN A 88 -12.85 0.06 -4.26
N LEU A 89 -11.97 0.07 -3.24
CA LEU A 89 -10.77 0.89 -3.19
C LEU A 89 -9.55 0.01 -2.88
N VAL A 90 -8.53 0.13 -3.72
CA VAL A 90 -7.20 -0.47 -3.51
C VAL A 90 -6.18 0.65 -3.32
N ILE A 91 -5.48 0.62 -2.20
CA ILE A 91 -4.39 1.54 -1.89
C ILE A 91 -3.09 0.74 -2.03
N ALA A 92 -2.36 0.94 -3.14
CA ALA A 92 -1.10 0.24 -3.37
C ALA A 92 0.08 1.08 -2.87
N VAL A 93 0.84 0.53 -1.92
CA VAL A 93 1.90 1.23 -1.17
C VAL A 93 3.28 0.80 -1.65
N GLY A 94 3.98 1.70 -2.34
CA GLY A 94 5.32 1.49 -2.88
C GLY A 94 5.32 0.93 -4.31
N LYS A 95 6.46 1.13 -5.00
CA LYS A 95 6.60 0.85 -6.44
C LYS A 95 6.20 -0.58 -6.82
N LEU A 96 6.61 -1.59 -6.02
CA LEU A 96 6.30 -2.99 -6.32
C LEU A 96 4.78 -3.27 -6.23
N ALA A 97 4.11 -2.77 -5.20
CA ALA A 97 2.67 -2.97 -5.06
C ALA A 97 1.90 -2.26 -6.19
N ILE A 98 2.31 -1.05 -6.56
CA ILE A 98 1.70 -0.29 -7.66
C ILE A 98 1.89 -1.02 -8.99
N SER A 99 3.08 -1.58 -9.24
CA SER A 99 3.42 -2.26 -10.50
C SER A 99 2.65 -3.57 -10.73
N GLN A 100 1.94 -4.09 -9.72
CA GLN A 100 1.02 -5.21 -9.90
C GLN A 100 -0.26 -4.82 -10.67
N PHE A 101 -0.53 -3.54 -10.83
CA PHE A 101 -1.76 -3.01 -11.40
C PHE A 101 -1.54 -2.12 -12.62
N ILE A 102 -0.51 -1.27 -12.59
CA ILE A 102 -0.19 -0.31 -13.65
C ILE A 102 1.30 -0.24 -13.92
N VAL A 103 1.70 0.22 -15.09
CA VAL A 103 3.11 0.47 -15.42
C VAL A 103 3.63 1.66 -14.61
N VAL A 104 4.77 1.48 -13.94
CA VAL A 104 5.39 2.51 -13.10
C VAL A 104 6.84 2.76 -13.54
N ASN A 105 7.07 3.80 -14.32
CA ASN A 105 8.42 4.26 -14.62
C ASN A 105 8.93 5.16 -13.49
N LYS A 106 8.22 6.25 -13.21
CA LYS A 106 8.50 7.18 -12.11
C LYS A 106 7.29 7.31 -11.20
N LEU A 107 7.52 7.52 -9.91
CA LEU A 107 6.44 7.73 -8.94
C LEU A 107 5.66 9.02 -9.23
N ASP A 108 6.32 10.05 -9.73
CA ASP A 108 5.72 11.35 -10.06
C ASP A 108 4.61 11.23 -11.12
N GLU A 109 4.67 10.19 -11.96
CA GLU A 109 3.69 9.96 -13.02
C GLU A 109 2.41 9.30 -12.51
N VAL A 110 2.47 8.61 -11.37
CA VAL A 110 1.37 7.75 -10.90
C VAL A 110 0.79 8.17 -9.55
N ILE A 111 1.58 8.76 -8.65
CA ILE A 111 1.09 9.21 -7.34
C ILE A 111 0.20 10.46 -7.49
N GLY A 112 -0.84 10.57 -6.66
CA GLY A 112 -1.79 11.68 -6.68
C GLY A 112 -2.87 11.55 -7.76
N ARG A 113 -3.11 10.34 -8.25
CA ARG A 113 -4.14 10.01 -9.25
C ARG A 113 -4.98 8.84 -8.77
N THR A 114 -6.20 8.75 -9.32
CA THR A 114 -7.09 7.58 -9.20
C THR A 114 -7.15 6.88 -10.54
N TYR A 115 -7.06 5.55 -10.53
CA TYR A 115 -7.15 4.70 -11.73
C TYR A 115 -8.33 3.75 -11.56
N GLN A 116 -9.28 3.79 -12.49
CA GLN A 116 -10.38 2.84 -12.54
C GLN A 116 -9.91 1.57 -13.23
N LEU A 117 -9.86 0.47 -12.50
CA LEU A 117 -9.33 -0.80 -12.96
C LEU A 117 -10.33 -1.92 -12.77
N ARG A 118 -10.07 -3.02 -13.47
CA ARG A 118 -10.82 -4.26 -13.34
C ARG A 118 -9.86 -5.43 -13.26
N ARG A 119 -10.08 -6.30 -12.28
CA ARG A 119 -9.41 -7.59 -12.18
C ARG A 119 -10.49 -8.67 -12.15
N GLU A 120 -10.54 -9.49 -13.20
CA GLU A 120 -11.62 -10.47 -13.41
C GLU A 120 -13.02 -9.83 -13.28
N ARG A 121 -13.77 -10.18 -12.24
CA ARG A 121 -15.13 -9.68 -11.99
C ARG A 121 -15.18 -8.52 -11.00
N CYS A 122 -14.03 -8.08 -10.49
CA CYS A 122 -13.95 -6.98 -9.52
C CYS A 122 -13.52 -5.68 -10.21
N ALA A 123 -14.37 -4.68 -10.21
CA ALA A 123 -14.03 -3.30 -10.59
C ALA A 123 -13.68 -2.52 -9.32
N PHE A 124 -12.60 -1.73 -9.35
CA PHE A 124 -12.13 -0.97 -8.20
C PHE A 124 -11.38 0.28 -8.64
N ASP A 125 -11.28 1.22 -7.73
CA ASP A 125 -10.42 2.38 -7.87
C ASP A 125 -9.06 2.07 -7.21
N LEU A 126 -7.96 2.30 -7.93
CA LEU A 126 -6.60 2.23 -7.42
C LEU A 126 -6.10 3.63 -7.12
N ILE A 127 -5.64 3.85 -5.89
CA ILE A 127 -4.94 5.08 -5.49
C ILE A 127 -3.55 4.68 -4.99
N PRO A 128 -2.49 4.97 -5.78
CA PRO A 128 -1.12 4.69 -5.41
C PRO A 128 -0.60 5.59 -4.29
N LEU A 129 0.17 5.02 -3.34
CA LEU A 129 0.94 5.75 -2.33
C LEU A 129 2.43 5.41 -2.43
N PRO A 130 3.32 6.36 -2.10
CA PRO A 130 4.75 6.05 -1.97
C PRO A 130 4.99 5.12 -0.78
N HIS A 131 6.15 4.45 -0.77
CA HIS A 131 6.53 3.65 0.40
C HIS A 131 6.83 4.56 1.61
N PRO A 132 6.26 4.30 2.79
CA PRO A 132 6.37 5.18 3.96
C PRO A 132 7.68 5.01 4.74
N SER A 133 8.61 4.19 4.27
CA SER A 133 9.90 3.98 4.95
C SER A 133 10.79 5.23 4.91
N GLY A 134 11.65 5.37 5.91
CA GLY A 134 12.66 6.42 5.95
C GLY A 134 13.78 6.29 4.91
N ALA A 135 13.87 5.15 4.21
CA ALA A 135 14.92 4.89 3.22
C ALA A 135 14.82 5.78 1.97
N SER A 136 13.63 6.29 1.66
CA SER A 136 13.43 7.20 0.54
C SER A 136 12.91 8.55 1.05
N PRO A 137 13.57 9.67 0.77
CA PRO A 137 13.10 11.00 1.13
C PRO A 137 11.98 11.50 0.19
N TRP A 138 11.63 10.77 -0.87
CA TRP A 138 10.74 11.20 -1.94
C TRP A 138 9.43 11.82 -1.43
N HIS A 139 8.78 11.21 -0.43
CA HIS A 139 7.53 11.70 0.14
C HIS A 139 7.69 12.93 1.05
N ARG A 140 8.91 13.40 1.28
CA ARG A 140 9.23 14.56 2.14
C ARG A 140 9.65 15.79 1.35
N ILE A 141 10.01 15.62 0.07
CA ILE A 141 10.54 16.68 -0.79
C ILE A 141 9.65 16.87 -2.03
N PRO A 142 9.60 18.07 -2.62
CA PRO A 142 8.90 18.30 -3.90
C PRO A 142 9.51 17.46 -5.05
N PRO A 143 8.66 16.98 -6.02
CA PRO A 143 7.20 17.09 -6.04
C PRO A 143 6.50 16.02 -5.20
N GLY A 144 7.24 15.04 -4.69
CA GLY A 144 6.71 13.85 -4.03
C GLY A 144 5.80 14.14 -2.84
N LYS A 145 6.17 15.13 -2.01
CA LYS A 145 5.34 15.55 -0.87
C LYS A 145 3.94 15.99 -1.33
N ALA A 146 3.87 16.90 -2.29
CA ALA A 146 2.58 17.41 -2.78
C ALA A 146 1.74 16.32 -3.45
N LEU A 147 2.37 15.40 -4.19
CA LEU A 147 1.70 14.28 -4.83
C LEU A 147 1.17 13.27 -3.81
N MET A 148 1.94 12.96 -2.78
CA MET A 148 1.52 12.09 -1.67
C MET A 148 0.33 12.70 -0.91
N GLU A 149 0.39 13.98 -0.56
CA GLU A 149 -0.72 14.70 0.09
C GLU A 149 -1.98 14.69 -0.79
N ARG A 150 -1.82 14.90 -2.11
CA ARG A 150 -2.94 14.80 -3.05
C ARG A 150 -3.55 13.40 -3.06
N ALA A 151 -2.72 12.34 -3.09
CA ALA A 151 -3.21 10.96 -3.04
C ALA A 151 -4.00 10.68 -1.75
N LEU A 152 -3.51 11.15 -0.59
CA LEU A 152 -4.19 11.00 0.69
C LEU A 152 -5.53 11.75 0.73
N ARG A 153 -5.62 12.94 0.11
CA ARG A 153 -6.90 13.64 -0.04
C ARG A 153 -7.87 12.88 -0.94
N LEU A 154 -7.40 12.28 -2.04
CA LEU A 154 -8.26 11.41 -2.88
C LEU A 154 -8.78 10.21 -2.09
N ILE A 155 -7.93 9.59 -1.26
CA ILE A 155 -8.34 8.50 -0.37
C ILE A 155 -9.38 8.99 0.63
N SER A 156 -9.16 10.14 1.27
CA SER A 156 -10.02 10.64 2.36
C SER A 156 -11.45 10.92 1.94
N VAL A 157 -11.67 11.31 0.68
CA VAL A 157 -13.00 11.59 0.11
C VAL A 157 -13.57 10.44 -0.71
N HIS A 158 -12.87 9.30 -0.79
CA HIS A 158 -13.35 8.17 -1.56
C HIS A 158 -14.57 7.53 -0.90
N PRO A 159 -15.66 7.23 -1.64
CA PRO A 159 -16.91 6.70 -1.05
C PRO A 159 -16.71 5.45 -0.19
N ALA A 160 -15.82 4.54 -0.60
CA ALA A 160 -15.52 3.34 0.18
C ALA A 160 -14.84 3.65 1.52
N LEU A 161 -14.07 4.74 1.67
CA LEU A 161 -13.50 5.15 2.95
C LEU A 161 -14.53 5.91 3.79
N GLU A 162 -15.31 6.77 3.16
CA GLU A 162 -16.40 7.51 3.81
C GLU A 162 -17.44 6.57 4.45
N ALA A 163 -17.76 5.46 3.77
CA ALA A 163 -18.66 4.43 4.29
C ALA A 163 -18.12 3.74 5.57
N LEU A 164 -16.79 3.70 5.74
CA LEU A 164 -16.16 3.13 6.93
C LEU A 164 -16.18 4.07 8.15
N LYS A 165 -16.40 5.37 7.95
CA LYS A 165 -16.44 6.37 9.03
C LYS A 165 -17.79 6.47 9.74
N ARG A 166 -18.80 5.85 9.15
CA ARG A 166 -20.17 5.78 9.70
C ARG A 166 -20.32 4.58 10.61
#